data_688186f90bacc837f74fb082e6004ed9
#
_entry.id   688186f90bacc837f74fb082e6004ed9
#
_cell.length_a   1.000
_cell.length_b   1.000
_cell.length_c   1.000
_cell.angle_alpha   90.00
_cell.angle_beta   90.00
_cell.angle_gamma   90.00
#
_symmetry.space_group_name_H-M   'P 1'
#
loop_
_entity.id
_entity.type
_entity.pdbx_description
1 polymer ?
#
loop_
_entity_poly.entity_id
_entity_poly.type
_entity_poly.pdbx_seq_one_letter_code
_entity_poly.pdbx_strand_id
1 'polypeptide(L)'
;MKFIITGSGGCVSIPRPLCTCKICNEARDKGYPYARCGCSLFLDDIKLLIDTPEDIGHALNHCNIKEINYLSYSHLDPDHTLGMRIIEQLRLNWLDLSVNKKCDNPINVLALPNVLNDVNALSTKYGSILDY
;
A
#
# COMPACT_ATOMS: atom_id res chain seq x y z
N MET A 1 -16.52 -14.51 0.43
CA MET A 1 -15.24 -13.73 0.40
C MET A 1 -15.57 -12.30 0.00
N LYS A 2 -15.19 -11.33 0.83
CA LYS A 2 -15.47 -9.91 0.59
C LYS A 2 -14.23 -9.22 0.02
N PHE A 3 -14.37 -8.57 -1.13
CA PHE A 3 -13.33 -7.80 -1.80
C PHE A 3 -13.63 -6.31 -1.67
N ILE A 4 -12.60 -5.52 -1.43
CA ILE A 4 -12.65 -4.06 -1.45
C ILE A 4 -11.59 -3.58 -2.45
N ILE A 5 -12.02 -2.97 -3.54
CA ILE A 5 -11.10 -2.29 -4.47
C ILE A 5 -10.68 -1.00 -3.78
N THR A 6 -9.46 -0.98 -3.26
CA THR A 6 -8.92 0.17 -2.54
C THR A 6 -8.43 1.25 -3.49
N GLY A 7 -8.02 0.86 -4.70
CA GLY A 7 -7.65 1.78 -5.76
C GLY A 7 -7.83 1.18 -7.15
N SER A 8 -8.29 1.99 -8.10
CA SER A 8 -8.56 1.61 -9.49
C SER A 8 -8.03 2.62 -10.50
N GLY A 9 -7.03 3.41 -10.12
CA GLY A 9 -6.44 4.46 -10.96
C GLY A 9 -5.47 3.94 -12.04
N GLY A 10 -5.07 2.69 -11.99
CA GLY A 10 -4.00 2.13 -12.84
C GLY A 10 -2.62 2.60 -12.38
N CYS A 11 -1.65 2.69 -13.30
CA CYS A 11 -0.28 3.12 -12.99
C CYS A 11 -0.16 4.59 -12.55
N VAL A 12 -1.21 5.38 -12.66
CA VAL A 12 -1.26 6.76 -12.18
C VAL A 12 -2.62 7.02 -11.54
N SER A 13 -2.61 7.55 -10.33
CA SER A 13 -3.83 7.95 -9.62
C SER A 13 -4.59 9.07 -10.36
N ILE A 14 -5.88 9.19 -10.10
CA ILE A 14 -6.73 10.26 -10.60
C ILE A 14 -7.24 11.07 -9.40
N PRO A 15 -7.04 12.38 -9.35
CA PRO A 15 -6.43 13.24 -10.38
C PRO A 15 -4.91 13.09 -10.46
N ARG A 16 -4.38 13.04 -11.67
CA ARG A 16 -2.94 13.08 -11.89
C ARG A 16 -2.37 14.44 -11.43
N PRO A 17 -1.20 14.48 -10.76
CA PRO A 17 -0.56 15.71 -10.35
C PRO A 17 -0.39 16.70 -11.54
N LEU A 18 -0.70 17.96 -11.30
CA LEU A 18 -0.63 19.08 -12.26
C LEU A 18 -1.45 18.94 -13.55
N CYS A 19 -2.17 17.85 -13.74
CA CYS A 19 -3.01 17.65 -14.92
C CYS A 19 -4.27 18.52 -14.85
N THR A 20 -4.54 19.29 -15.90
CA THR A 20 -5.70 20.20 -16.03
C THR A 20 -6.80 19.67 -16.95
N CYS A 21 -6.72 18.40 -17.37
CA CYS A 21 -7.75 17.81 -18.22
C CYS A 21 -9.10 17.72 -17.48
N LYS A 22 -10.18 17.58 -18.25
CA LYS A 22 -11.56 17.51 -17.72
C LYS A 22 -11.70 16.45 -16.62
N ILE A 23 -11.13 15.26 -16.81
CA ILE A 23 -11.25 14.15 -15.86
C ILE A 23 -10.54 14.48 -14.53
N CYS A 24 -9.32 15.02 -14.60
CA CYS A 24 -8.58 15.38 -13.41
C CYS A 24 -9.19 16.56 -12.64
N ASN A 25 -9.75 17.55 -13.37
CA ASN A 25 -10.45 18.66 -12.74
C ASN A 25 -11.74 18.15 -12.05
N GLU A 26 -12.54 17.35 -12.76
CA GLU A 26 -13.73 16.74 -12.17
C GLU A 26 -13.43 15.91 -10.92
N ALA A 27 -12.34 15.13 -10.94
CA ALA A 27 -11.91 14.34 -9.79
C ALA A 27 -11.48 15.21 -8.59
N ARG A 28 -10.85 16.37 -8.85
CA ARG A 28 -10.50 17.33 -7.76
C ARG A 28 -11.76 17.97 -7.16
N ASP A 29 -12.73 18.30 -8.00
CA ASP A 29 -13.95 18.99 -7.56
C ASP A 29 -14.90 18.06 -6.82
N LYS A 30 -15.05 16.82 -7.29
CA LYS A 30 -16.05 15.87 -6.80
C LYS A 30 -15.51 14.83 -5.80
N GLY A 31 -14.18 14.61 -5.75
CA GLY A 31 -13.61 13.54 -4.94
C GLY A 31 -14.04 12.14 -5.41
N TYR A 32 -14.13 11.18 -4.47
CA TYR A 32 -14.57 9.82 -4.79
C TYR A 32 -16.05 9.78 -5.20
N PRO A 33 -16.43 8.92 -6.16
CA PRO A 33 -15.63 7.90 -6.86
C PRO A 33 -14.90 8.42 -8.14
N TYR A 34 -14.91 9.72 -8.39
CA TYR A 34 -14.21 10.30 -9.54
C TYR A 34 -12.69 10.31 -9.33
N ALA A 35 -12.25 10.61 -8.11
CA ALA A 35 -10.89 10.39 -7.70
C ALA A 35 -10.62 8.89 -7.50
N ARG A 36 -9.42 8.41 -7.86
CA ARG A 36 -9.02 7.00 -7.77
C ARG A 36 -7.56 6.90 -7.35
N CYS A 37 -7.30 6.17 -6.29
CA CYS A 37 -5.94 5.79 -5.89
C CYS A 37 -5.33 4.79 -6.86
N GLY A 38 -4.03 4.61 -6.79
CA GLY A 38 -3.28 3.59 -7.51
C GLY A 38 -3.84 2.19 -7.29
N CYS A 39 -3.51 1.25 -8.19
CA CYS A 39 -4.14 -0.07 -8.22
C CYS A 39 -3.83 -0.88 -6.96
N SER A 40 -4.86 -1.24 -6.21
CA SER A 40 -4.74 -2.09 -5.03
C SER A 40 -6.07 -2.75 -4.65
N LEU A 41 -5.99 -3.91 -4.00
CA LEU A 41 -7.15 -4.72 -3.62
C LEU A 41 -7.00 -5.23 -2.19
N PHE A 42 -8.08 -5.21 -1.42
CA PHE A 42 -8.10 -5.77 -0.07
C PHE A 42 -9.12 -6.92 0.05
N LEU A 43 -8.67 -8.04 0.59
CA LEU A 43 -9.49 -9.20 0.92
C LEU A 43 -9.81 -9.18 2.42
N ASP A 44 -11.04 -8.78 2.75
CA ASP A 44 -11.43 -8.50 4.14
C ASP A 44 -11.46 -9.73 5.04
N ASP A 45 -11.85 -10.89 4.51
CA ASP A 45 -11.98 -12.11 5.33
C ASP A 45 -10.64 -12.60 5.89
N ILE A 46 -9.55 -12.40 5.17
CA ILE A 46 -8.20 -12.83 5.56
C ILE A 46 -7.24 -11.66 5.84
N LYS A 47 -7.73 -10.43 5.79
CA LYS A 47 -6.93 -9.21 6.02
C LYS A 47 -5.70 -9.12 5.13
N LEU A 48 -5.85 -9.48 3.84
CA LEU A 48 -4.80 -9.44 2.83
C LEU A 48 -4.93 -8.20 1.96
N LEU A 49 -3.90 -7.37 1.94
CA LEU A 49 -3.73 -6.29 0.98
C LEU A 49 -2.87 -6.76 -0.20
N ILE A 50 -3.30 -6.49 -1.43
CA ILE A 50 -2.56 -6.78 -2.65
C ILE A 50 -2.10 -5.46 -3.25
N ASP A 51 -0.78 -5.32 -3.40
CA ASP A 51 -0.05 -4.17 -3.89
C ASP A 51 -0.18 -2.90 -3.04
N THR A 52 0.85 -2.09 -3.06
CA THR A 52 0.96 -0.85 -2.29
C THR A 52 1.45 0.30 -3.18
N PRO A 53 0.56 0.93 -3.96
CA PRO A 53 0.88 2.17 -4.66
C PRO A 53 1.27 3.28 -3.69
N GLU A 54 1.83 4.38 -4.20
CA GLU A 54 2.35 5.50 -3.40
C GLU A 54 1.29 6.12 -2.47
N ASP A 55 0.03 6.10 -2.89
CA ASP A 55 -1.11 6.68 -2.17
C ASP A 55 -1.89 5.67 -1.32
N ILE A 56 -1.34 4.48 -1.08
CA ILE A 56 -2.01 3.39 -0.35
C ILE A 56 -2.53 3.81 1.02
N GLY A 57 -1.80 4.64 1.76
CA GLY A 57 -2.24 5.12 3.08
C GLY A 57 -3.55 5.92 2.98
N HIS A 58 -3.71 6.73 1.94
CA HIS A 58 -4.95 7.45 1.67
C HIS A 58 -6.08 6.49 1.30
N ALA A 59 -5.81 5.52 0.45
CA ALA A 59 -6.77 4.50 0.02
C ALA A 59 -7.32 3.69 1.20
N LEU A 60 -6.44 3.22 2.11
CA LEU A 60 -6.82 2.48 3.31
C LEU A 60 -7.71 3.31 4.26
N ASN A 61 -7.37 4.57 4.47
CA ASN A 61 -8.17 5.48 5.29
C ASN A 61 -9.54 5.74 4.66
N HIS A 62 -9.60 5.99 3.35
CA HIS A 62 -10.86 6.19 2.63
C HIS A 62 -11.78 4.97 2.72
N CYS A 63 -11.23 3.77 2.53
CA CYS A 63 -11.97 2.51 2.62
C CYS A 63 -12.24 2.06 4.07
N ASN A 64 -11.79 2.82 5.07
CA ASN A 64 -11.94 2.52 6.50
C ASN A 64 -11.40 1.14 6.89
N ILE A 65 -10.30 0.69 6.27
CA ILE A 65 -9.63 -0.56 6.61
C ILE A 65 -8.87 -0.37 7.92
N LYS A 66 -9.07 -1.28 8.88
CA LYS A 66 -8.54 -1.16 10.25
C LYS A 66 -7.43 -2.15 10.58
N GLU A 67 -7.29 -3.19 9.78
CA GLU A 67 -6.35 -4.27 10.06
C GLU A 67 -5.82 -4.87 8.76
N ILE A 68 -4.51 -5.12 8.72
CA ILE A 68 -3.82 -5.84 7.64
C ILE A 68 -2.88 -6.84 8.31
N ASN A 69 -3.01 -8.12 7.95
CA ASN A 69 -2.17 -9.21 8.47
C ASN A 69 -1.25 -9.78 7.40
N TYR A 70 -1.67 -9.65 6.14
CA TYR A 70 -0.94 -10.14 4.98
C TYR A 70 -0.85 -9.04 3.94
N LEU A 71 0.31 -9.00 3.27
CA LEU A 71 0.56 -8.15 2.13
C LEU A 71 1.08 -9.01 0.98
N SER A 72 0.53 -8.85 -0.22
CA SER A 72 1.03 -9.55 -1.40
C SER A 72 1.47 -8.55 -2.46
N TYR A 73 2.60 -8.84 -3.09
CA TYR A 73 3.07 -8.12 -4.28
C TYR A 73 2.89 -8.95 -5.52
N SER A 74 2.17 -8.39 -6.50
CA SER A 74 1.97 -9.01 -7.81
C SER A 74 3.24 -8.96 -8.65
N HIS A 75 3.94 -7.82 -8.66
CA HIS A 75 5.20 -7.58 -9.36
C HIS A 75 5.91 -6.34 -8.77
N LEU A 76 7.11 -6.01 -9.30
CA LEU A 76 7.98 -4.97 -8.72
C LEU A 76 7.70 -3.55 -9.24
N ASP A 77 6.80 -3.33 -10.18
CA ASP A 77 6.61 -2.00 -10.76
C ASP A 77 6.33 -0.94 -9.68
N PRO A 78 6.82 0.30 -9.86
CA PRO A 78 6.74 1.35 -8.84
C PRO A 78 5.34 1.63 -8.33
N ASP A 79 4.37 1.65 -9.22
CA ASP A 79 2.94 1.86 -8.91
C ASP A 79 2.28 0.70 -8.13
N HIS A 80 3.03 -0.38 -7.87
CA HIS A 80 2.62 -1.51 -7.04
C HIS A 80 3.42 -1.64 -5.75
N THR A 81 4.59 -0.99 -5.65
CA THR A 81 5.54 -1.23 -4.55
C THR A 81 6.01 0.01 -3.79
N LEU A 82 5.94 1.21 -4.37
CA LEU A 82 6.51 2.40 -3.72
C LEU A 82 5.81 2.82 -2.42
N GLY A 83 4.61 2.35 -2.18
CA GLY A 83 3.91 2.51 -0.90
C GLY A 83 4.26 1.45 0.15
N MET A 84 5.29 0.59 -0.06
CA MET A 84 5.66 -0.47 0.90
C MET A 84 5.99 0.06 2.30
N ARG A 85 6.33 1.32 2.45
CA ARG A 85 6.52 1.97 3.74
C ARG A 85 5.26 1.92 4.63
N ILE A 86 4.12 1.55 4.08
CA ILE A 86 2.91 1.30 4.87
C ILE A 86 3.13 0.23 5.95
N ILE A 87 4.00 -0.76 5.71
CA ILE A 87 4.37 -1.80 6.68
C ILE A 87 4.93 -1.16 7.94
N GLU A 88 5.94 -0.30 7.77
CA GLU A 88 6.51 0.47 8.88
C GLU A 88 5.45 1.33 9.57
N GLN A 89 4.67 2.09 8.81
CA GLN A 89 3.65 2.99 9.36
C GLN A 89 2.58 2.28 10.21
N LEU A 90 2.24 1.03 9.86
CA LEU A 90 1.24 0.24 10.58
C LEU A 90 1.81 -0.45 11.83
N ARG A 91 3.11 -0.71 11.87
CA ARG A 91 3.75 -1.54 12.90
C ARG A 91 4.78 -0.81 13.76
N LEU A 92 5.20 0.38 13.34
CA LEU A 92 6.21 1.15 14.05
C LEU A 92 5.73 1.54 15.44
N ASN A 93 6.46 1.11 16.46
CA ASN A 93 6.32 1.56 17.84
C ASN A 93 7.66 2.13 18.33
N TRP A 94 7.72 3.44 18.48
CA TRP A 94 8.94 4.14 18.89
C TRP A 94 9.46 3.72 20.27
N LEU A 95 8.58 3.33 21.19
CA LEU A 95 8.97 2.85 22.52
C LEU A 95 9.67 1.49 22.41
N ASP A 96 9.13 0.57 21.61
CA ASP A 96 9.73 -0.73 21.38
C ASP A 96 11.09 -0.60 20.68
N LEU A 97 11.20 0.29 19.68
CA LEU A 97 12.49 0.58 19.04
C LEU A 97 13.54 1.11 20.00
N SER A 98 13.18 1.98 20.93
CA SER A 98 14.13 2.56 21.91
C SER A 98 14.78 1.53 22.81
N VAL A 99 14.15 0.35 22.97
CA VAL A 99 14.65 -0.79 23.75
C VAL A 99 15.03 -2.00 22.89
N ASN A 100 15.19 -1.80 21.58
CA ASN A 100 15.52 -2.85 20.61
C ASN A 100 14.52 -4.05 20.62
N LYS A 101 13.28 -3.82 20.97
CA LYS A 101 12.24 -4.85 20.94
C LYS A 101 11.73 -5.02 19.50
N LYS A 102 11.63 -6.26 19.06
CA LYS A 102 11.03 -6.59 17.76
C LYS A 102 9.51 -6.41 17.77
N CYS A 103 8.94 -6.20 16.57
CA CYS A 103 7.49 -6.15 16.39
C CYS A 103 6.85 -7.48 16.82
N ASP A 104 5.84 -7.41 17.71
CA ASP A 104 5.16 -8.61 18.24
C ASP A 104 4.17 -9.20 17.21
N ASN A 105 3.70 -8.42 16.25
CA ASN A 105 2.72 -8.83 15.24
C ASN A 105 3.12 -8.30 13.85
N PRO A 106 4.13 -8.90 13.20
CA PRO A 106 4.59 -8.45 11.89
C PRO A 106 3.54 -8.70 10.79
N ILE A 107 3.60 -7.91 9.72
CA ILE A 107 2.83 -8.18 8.51
C ILE A 107 3.55 -9.26 7.70
N ASN A 108 2.82 -10.32 7.35
CA ASN A 108 3.37 -11.39 6.51
C ASN A 108 3.35 -10.97 5.03
N VAL A 109 4.51 -10.91 4.41
CA VAL A 109 4.65 -10.56 3.00
C VAL A 109 4.67 -11.81 2.14
N LEU A 110 3.80 -11.86 1.15
CA LEU A 110 3.60 -12.96 0.20
C LEU A 110 3.91 -12.47 -1.22
N ALA A 111 4.76 -13.19 -1.93
CA ALA A 111 5.03 -12.94 -3.34
C ALA A 111 5.62 -14.17 -4.01
N LEU A 112 5.66 -14.19 -5.34
CA LEU A 112 6.46 -15.17 -6.06
C LEU A 112 7.94 -15.01 -5.70
N PRO A 113 8.76 -16.09 -5.71
CA PRO A 113 10.14 -16.03 -5.23
C PRO A 113 11.01 -14.94 -5.86
N ASN A 114 10.86 -14.72 -7.16
CA ASN A 114 11.57 -13.64 -7.87
C ASN A 114 11.13 -12.25 -7.41
N VAL A 115 9.82 -12.02 -7.28
CA VAL A 115 9.26 -10.75 -6.80
C VAL A 115 9.68 -10.52 -5.35
N LEU A 116 9.66 -11.55 -4.51
CA LEU A 116 10.06 -11.44 -3.11
C LEU A 116 11.54 -11.06 -2.97
N ASN A 117 12.42 -11.62 -3.80
CA ASN A 117 13.84 -11.25 -3.82
C ASN A 117 14.04 -9.77 -4.17
N ASP A 118 13.32 -9.28 -5.16
CA ASP A 118 13.39 -7.88 -5.60
C ASP A 118 12.83 -6.93 -4.54
N VAL A 119 11.69 -7.27 -3.94
CA VAL A 119 11.07 -6.51 -2.85
C VAL A 119 12.00 -6.45 -1.63
N ASN A 120 12.65 -7.57 -1.26
CA ASN A 120 13.64 -7.61 -0.19
C ASN A 120 14.85 -6.70 -0.48
N ALA A 121 15.36 -6.74 -1.71
CA ALA A 121 16.48 -5.89 -2.11
C ALA A 121 16.11 -4.39 -2.03
N LEU A 122 14.90 -4.04 -2.43
CA LEU A 122 14.39 -2.68 -2.33
C LEU A 122 14.19 -2.26 -0.86
N SER A 123 13.56 -3.10 -0.05
CA SER A 123 13.35 -2.88 1.38
C SER A 123 14.68 -2.62 2.11
N THR A 124 15.70 -3.44 1.85
CA THR A 124 17.03 -3.29 2.45
C THR A 124 17.65 -1.93 2.16
N LYS A 125 17.47 -1.41 0.95
CA LYS A 125 17.94 -0.07 0.58
C LYS A 125 17.19 1.06 1.28
N TYR A 126 15.96 0.83 1.67
CA TYR A 126 15.13 1.81 2.41
C TYR A 126 15.20 1.65 3.93
N GLY A 127 16.19 0.91 4.46
CA GLY A 127 16.35 0.72 5.90
C GLY A 127 15.54 -0.45 6.47
N SER A 128 15.44 -1.53 5.70
CA SER A 128 14.81 -2.79 6.15
C SER A 128 13.33 -2.64 6.55
N ILE A 129 12.53 -2.03 5.68
CA ILE A 129 11.08 -1.82 5.90
C ILE A 129 10.35 -3.13 6.24
N LEU A 130 10.80 -4.27 5.70
CA LEU A 130 10.19 -5.58 5.94
C LEU A 130 10.52 -6.19 7.30
N ASP A 131 11.32 -5.53 8.12
CA ASP A 131 11.64 -5.99 9.49
C ASP A 131 10.48 -5.69 10.48
N TYR A 132 9.44 -5.00 10.02
CA TYR A 132 8.22 -4.67 10.75
C TYR A 132 7.08 -5.57 10.25
#